data_fad1fbb1513003c59cb64632ee4d00bd
#
_entry.id   fad1fbb1513003c59cb64632ee4d00bd
#
_cell.length_a   1.000
_cell.length_b   1.000
_cell.length_c   1.000
_cell.angle_alpha   90.00
_cell.angle_beta   90.00
_cell.angle_gamma   90.00
#
_symmetry.space_group_name_H-M   'P 1'
#
loop_
_entity.id
_entity.type
_entity.pdbx_description
1 polymer ?
#
loop_
_entity_poly.entity_id
_entity_poly.type
_entity_poly.pdbx_seq_one_letter_code
_entity_poly.pdbx_strand_id
1 'polypeptide(L)'
;MKKYKFYFSIYLVLQTIIFSQNITMVDPSNNIGIDKWGIVNDGVMGGISQSNIYLNKVNNIIFSGNVSLENNGGFASIRRGFDGNQLKETSKFLLRVKGDGNIYKFRLTMNGSYANYSANFKTIKGQWIDIEIPVENFKPYYFGRSIRAPKLKVQKVNSMGILISDKQEGNFLLEIEHIKAF
;
A
#
# COMPACT_ATOMS: atom_id res chain seq x y z
N MET A 1 61.02 1.40 42.12
CA MET A 1 60.51 1.73 40.80
C MET A 1 59.26 0.86 40.50
N LYS A 2 58.06 1.41 40.61
CA LYS A 2 56.79 0.66 40.30
C LYS A 2 56.49 0.80 38.84
N LYS A 3 56.45 -0.33 38.10
CA LYS A 3 56.05 -0.38 36.69
C LYS A 3 54.50 -0.43 36.59
N TYR A 4 53.87 0.64 36.07
CA TYR A 4 52.45 0.64 35.72
C TYR A 4 52.27 -0.07 34.38
N LYS A 5 51.53 -1.16 34.36
CA LYS A 5 51.07 -1.80 33.13
C LYS A 5 49.78 -1.10 32.65
N PHE A 6 49.88 -0.41 31.54
CA PHE A 6 48.71 0.19 30.83
C PHE A 6 47.99 -0.94 30.07
N TYR A 7 46.79 -1.28 30.51
CA TYR A 7 45.89 -2.14 29.73
C TYR A 7 45.08 -1.28 28.77
N PHE A 8 45.39 -1.37 27.49
CA PHE A 8 44.58 -0.76 26.41
C PHE A 8 43.40 -1.69 26.14
N SER A 9 42.21 -1.30 26.62
CA SER A 9 40.95 -2.02 26.34
C SER A 9 40.42 -1.53 25.00
N ILE A 10 40.57 -2.34 23.94
CA ILE A 10 40.01 -2.05 22.63
C ILE A 10 38.52 -2.44 22.70
N TYR A 11 37.63 -1.45 22.82
CA TYR A 11 36.19 -1.65 22.61
C TYR A 11 35.92 -1.79 21.10
N LEU A 12 35.74 -3.03 20.64
CA LEU A 12 35.28 -3.33 19.30
C LEU A 12 33.76 -3.03 19.23
N VAL A 13 33.38 -1.85 18.75
CA VAL A 13 31.98 -1.52 18.48
C VAL A 13 31.60 -2.28 17.22
N LEU A 14 30.95 -3.43 17.36
CA LEU A 14 30.25 -4.08 16.26
C LEU A 14 29.04 -3.21 15.87
N GLN A 15 29.20 -2.42 14.82
CA GLN A 15 28.05 -1.83 14.13
C GLN A 15 27.35 -2.95 13.38
N THR A 16 26.24 -3.44 13.94
CA THR A 16 25.31 -4.29 13.20
C THR A 16 24.66 -3.44 12.13
N ILE A 17 25.11 -3.62 10.89
CA ILE A 17 24.42 -3.07 9.72
C ILE A 17 23.10 -3.86 9.61
N ILE A 18 22.01 -3.25 10.08
CA ILE A 18 20.67 -3.78 9.86
C ILE A 18 20.37 -3.56 8.38
N PHE A 19 20.56 -4.59 7.56
CA PHE A 19 20.02 -4.62 6.22
C PHE A 19 18.49 -4.64 6.35
N SER A 20 17.84 -3.51 6.14
CA SER A 20 16.39 -3.48 5.91
C SER A 20 16.13 -4.29 4.65
N GLN A 21 15.46 -5.42 4.79
CA GLN A 21 15.13 -6.29 3.66
C GLN A 21 14.01 -5.63 2.86
N ASN A 22 14.34 -5.11 1.67
CA ASN A 22 13.36 -4.55 0.75
C ASN A 22 12.53 -5.67 0.13
N ILE A 23 11.22 -5.63 0.33
CA ILE A 23 10.29 -6.60 -0.25
C ILE A 23 9.52 -5.93 -1.38
N THR A 24 9.70 -6.44 -2.59
CA THR A 24 8.92 -6.00 -3.75
C THR A 24 7.58 -6.71 -3.76
N MET A 25 6.51 -5.96 -3.55
CA MET A 25 5.13 -6.48 -3.54
C MET A 25 4.50 -6.43 -4.94
N VAL A 26 4.82 -5.38 -5.69
CA VAL A 26 4.37 -5.14 -7.07
C VAL A 26 5.54 -4.54 -7.85
N ASP A 27 5.89 -5.13 -8.95
CA ASP A 27 6.84 -4.63 -9.95
C ASP A 27 6.55 -5.34 -11.28
N PRO A 28 5.63 -4.81 -12.10
CA PRO A 28 5.18 -5.48 -13.30
C PRO A 28 6.28 -5.65 -14.35
N SER A 29 7.29 -4.77 -14.37
CA SER A 29 8.43 -4.89 -15.27
C SER A 29 9.27 -6.15 -15.00
N ASN A 30 9.23 -6.64 -13.77
CA ASN A 30 9.86 -7.87 -13.31
C ASN A 30 8.85 -9.03 -13.10
N ASN A 31 7.63 -8.92 -13.61
CA ASN A 31 6.55 -9.90 -13.45
C ASN A 31 6.14 -10.16 -11.98
N ILE A 32 6.38 -9.20 -11.08
CA ILE A 32 6.02 -9.32 -9.66
C ILE A 32 4.68 -8.65 -9.42
N GLY A 33 3.73 -9.40 -8.87
CA GLY A 33 2.44 -8.86 -8.42
C GLY A 33 1.52 -8.41 -9.54
N ILE A 34 1.61 -8.97 -10.74
CA ILE A 34 0.80 -8.61 -11.90
C ILE A 34 -0.52 -9.38 -11.99
N ASP A 35 -0.60 -10.53 -11.36
CA ASP A 35 -1.74 -11.45 -11.43
C ASP A 35 -2.69 -11.31 -10.22
N LYS A 36 -3.84 -11.97 -10.34
CA LYS A 36 -4.83 -12.13 -9.24
C LYS A 36 -5.40 -10.85 -8.68
N TRP A 37 -5.38 -9.78 -9.47
CA TRP A 37 -6.10 -8.57 -9.13
C TRP A 37 -7.59 -8.75 -9.41
N GLY A 38 -8.42 -8.48 -8.41
CA GLY A 38 -9.88 -8.42 -8.53
C GLY A 38 -10.36 -6.97 -8.45
N ILE A 39 -11.40 -6.65 -9.23
CA ILE A 39 -12.11 -5.37 -9.15
C ILE A 39 -13.24 -5.51 -8.14
N VAL A 40 -13.36 -4.56 -7.22
CA VAL A 40 -14.48 -4.46 -6.28
C VAL A 40 -14.94 -3.01 -6.20
N ASN A 41 -16.03 -2.71 -6.89
CA ASN A 41 -16.65 -1.39 -6.92
C ASN A 41 -17.92 -1.37 -6.08
N ASP A 42 -18.55 -0.21 -5.97
CA ASP A 42 -19.78 0.02 -5.23
C ASP A 42 -21.02 -0.72 -5.78
N GLY A 43 -20.94 -1.34 -6.95
CA GLY A 43 -21.98 -2.22 -7.48
C GLY A 43 -22.41 -3.33 -6.51
N VAL A 44 -21.53 -3.75 -5.61
CA VAL A 44 -21.89 -4.68 -4.50
C VAL A 44 -22.91 -4.10 -3.52
N MET A 45 -23.15 -2.79 -3.58
CA MET A 45 -24.11 -2.04 -2.76
C MET A 45 -25.17 -1.32 -3.59
N GLY A 46 -25.24 -1.58 -4.89
CA GLY A 46 -26.19 -0.96 -5.83
C GLY A 46 -25.67 0.28 -6.53
N GLY A 47 -24.44 0.72 -6.27
CA GLY A 47 -23.78 1.81 -7.01
C GLY A 47 -23.47 1.44 -8.45
N ILE A 48 -23.07 2.44 -9.24
CA ILE A 48 -22.81 2.27 -10.68
C ILE A 48 -21.38 2.66 -11.09
N SER A 49 -20.48 2.82 -10.14
CA SER A 49 -19.05 3.07 -10.43
C SER A 49 -18.44 1.91 -11.21
N GLN A 50 -17.57 2.24 -12.15
CA GLN A 50 -16.90 1.26 -13.01
C GLN A 50 -15.40 1.45 -12.98
N SER A 51 -14.64 0.36 -13.03
CA SER A 51 -13.19 0.43 -13.11
C SER A 51 -12.60 -0.72 -13.92
N ASN A 52 -11.37 -0.49 -14.38
CA ASN A 52 -10.57 -1.44 -15.12
C ASN A 52 -9.18 -1.52 -14.50
N ILE A 53 -8.54 -2.68 -14.69
CA ILE A 53 -7.12 -2.88 -14.38
C ILE A 53 -6.46 -3.61 -15.56
N TYR A 54 -5.32 -3.08 -16.00
CA TYR A 54 -4.54 -3.67 -17.10
C TYR A 54 -3.08 -3.20 -17.04
N LEU A 55 -2.21 -3.85 -17.80
CA LEU A 55 -0.83 -3.40 -18.01
C LEU A 55 -0.76 -2.50 -19.25
N ASN A 56 -0.07 -1.37 -19.13
CA ASN A 56 0.21 -0.50 -20.28
C ASN A 56 1.41 -1.02 -21.10
N LYS A 57 1.78 -0.29 -22.18
CA LYS A 57 2.88 -0.68 -23.08
C LYS A 57 4.26 -0.74 -22.44
N VAL A 58 4.45 -0.10 -21.28
CA VAL A 58 5.71 -0.12 -20.51
C VAL A 58 5.61 -0.99 -19.26
N ASN A 59 4.61 -1.89 -19.23
CA ASN A 59 4.35 -2.84 -18.14
C ASN A 59 4.02 -2.21 -16.78
N ASN A 60 3.46 -0.99 -16.73
CA ASN A 60 2.91 -0.48 -15.47
C ASN A 60 1.46 -0.90 -15.32
N ILE A 61 1.01 -1.12 -14.07
CA ILE A 61 -0.40 -1.35 -13.78
C ILE A 61 -1.17 -0.04 -13.96
N ILE A 62 -2.24 -0.07 -14.74
CA ILE A 62 -3.22 1.00 -14.86
C ILE A 62 -4.47 0.61 -14.09
N PHE A 63 -4.87 1.45 -13.14
CA PHE A 63 -6.15 1.42 -12.48
C PHE A 63 -6.93 2.66 -12.87
N SER A 64 -8.01 2.50 -13.63
CA SER A 64 -8.79 3.59 -14.19
C SER A 64 -10.28 3.30 -14.19
N GLY A 65 -11.10 4.34 -14.30
CA GLY A 65 -12.54 4.17 -14.35
C GLY A 65 -13.29 5.47 -14.13
N ASN A 66 -14.54 5.32 -13.69
CA ASN A 66 -15.43 6.41 -13.32
C ASN A 66 -16.10 6.09 -12.00
N VAL A 67 -16.00 7.00 -11.05
CA VAL A 67 -16.74 6.94 -9.77
C VAL A 67 -18.04 7.73 -9.94
N SER A 68 -19.17 7.09 -9.64
CA SER A 68 -20.48 7.73 -9.56
C SER A 68 -20.96 7.77 -8.12
N LEU A 69 -21.62 8.86 -7.73
CA LEU A 69 -22.27 8.97 -6.42
C LEU A 69 -23.72 8.52 -6.44
N GLU A 70 -24.25 8.15 -7.61
CA GLU A 70 -25.61 7.65 -7.73
C GLU A 70 -25.81 6.35 -6.94
N ASN A 71 -27.06 6.12 -6.51
CA ASN A 71 -27.50 4.93 -5.78
C ASN A 71 -26.65 4.64 -4.51
N ASN A 72 -26.20 5.70 -3.81
CA ASN A 72 -25.29 5.60 -2.67
C ASN A 72 -23.93 4.95 -3.01
N GLY A 73 -23.52 5.01 -4.29
CA GLY A 73 -22.18 4.65 -4.74
C GLY A 73 -21.09 5.56 -4.21
N GLY A 74 -19.95 5.56 -4.85
CA GLY A 74 -18.87 6.50 -4.57
C GLY A 74 -17.51 5.85 -4.30
N PHE A 75 -17.29 4.62 -4.79
CA PHE A 75 -15.95 4.04 -4.75
C PHE A 75 -15.68 3.05 -5.89
N ALA A 76 -14.40 2.97 -6.22
CA ALA A 76 -13.83 1.91 -7.04
C ALA A 76 -12.55 1.37 -6.37
N SER A 77 -12.30 0.08 -6.47
CA SER A 77 -11.09 -0.52 -5.89
C SER A 77 -10.59 -1.72 -6.67
N ILE A 78 -9.27 -1.92 -6.58
CA ILE A 78 -8.60 -3.15 -6.99
C ILE A 78 -7.98 -3.81 -5.76
N ARG A 79 -7.99 -5.15 -5.73
CA ARG A 79 -7.49 -5.94 -4.59
C ARG A 79 -6.81 -7.21 -5.09
N ARG A 80 -5.78 -7.64 -4.36
CA ARG A 80 -5.15 -8.96 -4.56
C ARG A 80 -4.76 -9.59 -3.23
N GLY A 81 -4.73 -10.92 -3.20
CA GLY A 81 -4.17 -11.66 -2.10
C GLY A 81 -2.67 -11.40 -1.93
N PHE A 82 -2.19 -11.40 -0.71
CA PHE A 82 -0.78 -11.23 -0.39
C PHE A 82 -0.42 -12.03 0.87
N ASP A 83 0.74 -12.71 0.88
CA ASP A 83 1.26 -13.39 2.07
C ASP A 83 2.06 -12.41 2.93
N GLY A 84 1.48 -11.99 4.04
CA GLY A 84 2.07 -11.03 4.95
C GLY A 84 3.26 -11.55 5.74
N ASN A 85 3.54 -12.86 5.75
CA ASN A 85 4.72 -13.41 6.42
C ASN A 85 6.02 -12.77 5.92
N GLN A 86 6.04 -12.35 4.66
CA GLN A 86 7.17 -11.64 4.06
C GLN A 86 7.37 -10.23 4.64
N LEU A 87 6.34 -9.63 5.25
CA LEU A 87 6.34 -8.24 5.77
C LEU A 87 6.76 -8.12 7.23
N LYS A 88 7.32 -9.16 7.84
CA LYS A 88 7.53 -9.24 9.30
C LYS A 88 8.25 -8.03 9.90
N GLU A 89 9.25 -7.52 9.24
CA GLU A 89 10.08 -6.39 9.71
C GLU A 89 9.73 -5.06 8.99
N THR A 90 8.60 -5.00 8.25
CA THR A 90 8.21 -3.82 7.50
C THR A 90 7.78 -2.68 8.44
N SER A 91 8.37 -1.53 8.26
CA SER A 91 8.03 -0.28 8.96
C SER A 91 7.29 0.72 8.07
N LYS A 92 7.50 0.66 6.75
CA LYS A 92 6.87 1.55 5.76
C LYS A 92 6.70 0.88 4.40
N PHE A 93 5.81 1.43 3.61
CA PHE A 93 5.61 1.10 2.20
C PHE A 93 6.04 2.28 1.33
N LEU A 94 6.57 1.97 0.15
CA LEU A 94 6.89 2.93 -0.90
C LEU A 94 6.09 2.58 -2.15
N LEU A 95 5.31 3.53 -2.65
CA LEU A 95 4.53 3.42 -3.88
C LEU A 95 5.09 4.42 -4.90
N ARG A 96 5.54 3.93 -6.05
CA ARG A 96 5.87 4.76 -7.21
C ARG A 96 4.67 4.83 -8.13
N VAL A 97 4.05 6.01 -8.21
CA VAL A 97 2.78 6.20 -8.90
C VAL A 97 2.73 7.48 -9.71
N LYS A 98 1.89 7.49 -10.75
CA LYS A 98 1.49 8.68 -11.50
C LYS A 98 -0.04 8.73 -11.55
N GLY A 99 -0.64 9.77 -11.02
CA GLY A 99 -2.09 9.91 -10.92
C GLY A 99 -2.63 11.16 -11.58
N ASP A 100 -3.87 11.43 -11.27
CA ASP A 100 -4.71 12.47 -11.88
C ASP A 100 -4.95 13.70 -10.96
N GLY A 101 -4.33 13.70 -9.77
CA GLY A 101 -4.51 14.71 -8.74
C GLY A 101 -5.49 14.30 -7.65
N ASN A 102 -6.17 13.16 -7.80
CA ASN A 102 -7.08 12.62 -6.79
C ASN A 102 -6.34 12.04 -5.58
N ILE A 103 -7.09 11.82 -4.50
CA ILE A 103 -6.63 11.12 -3.30
C ILE A 103 -7.04 9.65 -3.42
N TYR A 104 -6.05 8.78 -3.31
CA TYR A 104 -6.24 7.33 -3.26
C TYR A 104 -5.95 6.80 -1.85
N LYS A 105 -6.33 5.55 -1.62
CA LYS A 105 -6.03 4.85 -0.37
C LYS A 105 -5.27 3.57 -0.69
N PHE A 106 -4.12 3.37 -0.05
CA PHE A 106 -3.51 2.06 0.02
C PHE A 106 -4.17 1.29 1.15
N ARG A 107 -4.68 0.11 0.83
CA ARG A 107 -5.48 -0.71 1.75
C ARG A 107 -4.82 -2.05 1.99
N LEU A 108 -4.84 -2.49 3.25
CA LEU A 108 -4.43 -3.81 3.69
C LEU A 108 -5.55 -4.45 4.49
N THR A 109 -5.70 -5.78 4.35
CA THR A 109 -6.50 -6.58 5.29
C THR A 109 -5.60 -7.59 5.96
N MET A 110 -5.97 -8.07 7.16
CA MET A 110 -5.18 -9.04 7.88
C MET A 110 -6.04 -10.15 8.48
N ASN A 111 -5.49 -11.33 8.62
CA ASN A 111 -6.12 -12.44 9.33
C ASN A 111 -6.40 -12.06 10.78
N GLY A 112 -7.58 -12.46 11.27
CA GLY A 112 -8.03 -12.19 12.64
C GLY A 112 -8.56 -10.77 12.85
N SER A 113 -8.88 -10.03 11.75
CA SER A 113 -9.57 -8.73 11.80
C SER A 113 -10.58 -8.62 10.68
N TYR A 114 -11.74 -8.03 10.98
CA TYR A 114 -12.75 -7.64 9.98
C TYR A 114 -12.50 -6.24 9.41
N ALA A 115 -11.54 -5.50 9.99
CA ALA A 115 -11.21 -4.16 9.56
C ALA A 115 -10.41 -4.15 8.25
N ASN A 116 -10.69 -3.16 7.41
CA ASN A 116 -9.79 -2.74 6.35
C ASN A 116 -8.87 -1.65 6.90
N TYR A 117 -7.57 -1.81 6.79
CA TYR A 117 -6.58 -0.82 7.21
C TYR A 117 -6.19 0.02 6.01
N SER A 118 -6.42 1.32 6.07
CA SER A 118 -6.17 2.20 4.92
C SER A 118 -5.35 3.42 5.32
N ALA A 119 -4.47 3.83 4.42
CA ALA A 119 -3.74 5.08 4.49
C ALA A 119 -3.98 5.87 3.19
N ASN A 120 -4.28 7.16 3.32
CA ASN A 120 -4.50 8.03 2.18
C ASN A 120 -3.19 8.48 1.57
N PHE A 121 -3.17 8.65 0.24
CA PHE A 121 -2.10 9.35 -0.46
C PHE A 121 -2.68 10.21 -1.58
N LYS A 122 -2.10 11.40 -1.76
CA LYS A 122 -2.51 12.35 -2.80
C LYS A 122 -1.57 12.23 -3.97
N THR A 123 -2.11 12.20 -5.19
CA THR A 123 -1.33 12.23 -6.42
C THR A 123 -1.17 13.64 -6.95
N ILE A 124 -0.23 13.82 -7.90
CA ILE A 124 -0.08 15.06 -8.66
C ILE A 124 -0.39 14.73 -10.12
N LYS A 125 -1.29 15.50 -10.74
CA LYS A 125 -1.77 15.21 -12.09
C LYS A 125 -0.62 15.09 -13.09
N GLY A 126 -0.51 13.89 -13.69
CA GLY A 126 0.44 13.58 -14.75
C GLY A 126 1.91 13.46 -14.30
N GLN A 127 2.20 13.51 -12.99
CA GLN A 127 3.56 13.43 -12.46
C GLN A 127 3.81 12.10 -11.76
N TRP A 128 5.00 11.54 -11.96
CA TRP A 128 5.52 10.44 -11.16
C TRP A 128 5.97 10.95 -9.81
N ILE A 129 5.46 10.31 -8.75
CA ILE A 129 5.83 10.62 -7.37
C ILE A 129 6.09 9.34 -6.58
N ASP A 130 6.95 9.45 -5.59
CA ASP A 130 7.19 8.42 -4.59
C ASP A 130 6.41 8.77 -3.33
N ILE A 131 5.56 7.83 -2.90
CA ILE A 131 4.71 7.97 -1.72
C ILE A 131 5.23 7.03 -0.64
N GLU A 132 5.78 7.57 0.43
CA GLU A 132 6.12 6.79 1.62
C GLU A 132 4.93 6.75 2.58
N ILE A 133 4.56 5.53 3.01
CA ILE A 133 3.46 5.30 3.95
C ILE A 133 3.97 4.48 5.14
N PRO A 134 4.25 5.10 6.29
CA PRO A 134 4.55 4.37 7.52
C PRO A 134 3.40 3.44 7.94
N VAL A 135 3.73 2.27 8.48
CA VAL A 135 2.74 1.28 8.92
C VAL A 135 1.77 1.87 9.97
N GLU A 136 2.23 2.77 10.80
CA GLU A 136 1.42 3.46 11.81
C GLU A 136 0.35 4.41 11.24
N ASN A 137 0.47 4.80 9.97
CA ASN A 137 -0.50 5.67 9.28
C ASN A 137 -1.75 4.92 8.83
N PHE A 138 -1.72 3.58 8.83
CA PHE A 138 -2.91 2.79 8.50
C PHE A 138 -3.93 2.84 9.61
N LYS A 139 -5.12 3.31 9.28
CA LYS A 139 -6.26 3.38 10.21
C LYS A 139 -7.29 2.31 9.87
N PRO A 140 -7.97 1.73 10.86
CA PRO A 140 -8.98 0.71 10.64
C PRO A 140 -10.32 1.32 10.22
N TYR A 141 -10.93 0.73 9.18
CA TYR A 141 -12.25 1.08 8.66
C TYR A 141 -13.10 -0.17 8.46
N TYR A 142 -14.42 -0.01 8.56
CA TYR A 142 -15.42 -1.00 8.19
C TYR A 142 -16.56 -0.32 7.46
N PHE A 143 -16.89 -0.77 6.24
CA PHE A 143 -17.85 -0.11 5.35
C PHE A 143 -17.65 1.43 5.26
N GLY A 144 -16.42 1.87 5.03
CA GLY A 144 -16.07 3.29 4.90
C GLY A 144 -16.06 4.10 6.21
N ARG A 145 -16.48 3.53 7.34
CA ARG A 145 -16.49 4.20 8.64
C ARG A 145 -15.25 3.84 9.45
N SER A 146 -14.64 4.83 10.10
CA SER A 146 -13.56 4.57 11.05
C SER A 146 -14.10 3.78 12.26
N ILE A 147 -13.37 2.77 12.67
CA ILE A 147 -13.76 1.90 13.80
C ILE A 147 -12.59 1.73 14.78
N ARG A 148 -12.93 1.24 15.97
CA ARG A 148 -11.91 0.73 16.90
C ARG A 148 -11.60 -0.74 16.54
N ALA A 149 -10.36 -1.03 16.23
CA ALA A 149 -9.89 -2.38 15.93
C ALA A 149 -8.43 -2.57 16.41
N PRO A 150 -7.92 -3.80 16.52
CA PRO A 150 -6.51 -4.05 16.80
C PRO A 150 -5.60 -3.29 15.82
N LYS A 151 -4.39 -2.93 16.24
CA LYS A 151 -3.40 -2.33 15.33
C LYS A 151 -3.05 -3.31 14.20
N LEU A 152 -2.76 -2.76 13.02
CA LEU A 152 -2.28 -3.54 11.88
C LEU A 152 -1.03 -4.33 12.28
N LYS A 153 -1.05 -5.64 12.02
CA LYS A 153 0.10 -6.55 12.15
C LYS A 153 0.50 -6.99 10.76
N VAL A 154 1.56 -6.39 10.22
CA VAL A 154 1.96 -6.57 8.81
C VAL A 154 2.21 -8.03 8.44
N GLN A 155 2.77 -8.84 9.37
CA GLN A 155 2.98 -10.27 9.17
C GLN A 155 1.67 -11.10 9.07
N LYS A 156 0.52 -10.51 9.40
CA LYS A 156 -0.80 -11.14 9.26
C LYS A 156 -1.58 -10.65 8.03
N VAL A 157 -0.99 -9.75 7.25
CA VAL A 157 -1.64 -9.24 6.03
C VAL A 157 -1.94 -10.41 5.08
N ASN A 158 -3.15 -10.44 4.55
CA ASN A 158 -3.62 -11.45 3.61
C ASN A 158 -4.11 -10.86 2.28
N SER A 159 -4.25 -9.53 2.21
CA SER A 159 -4.64 -8.85 0.98
C SER A 159 -4.14 -7.41 0.99
N MET A 160 -3.85 -6.89 -0.19
CA MET A 160 -3.59 -5.47 -0.43
C MET A 160 -4.50 -4.96 -1.54
N GLY A 161 -4.67 -3.63 -1.61
CA GLY A 161 -5.44 -3.01 -2.69
C GLY A 161 -5.29 -1.51 -2.75
N ILE A 162 -5.80 -0.95 -3.84
CA ILE A 162 -5.91 0.50 -4.04
C ILE A 162 -7.40 0.84 -4.17
N LEU A 163 -7.79 1.94 -3.56
CA LEU A 163 -9.16 2.42 -3.51
C LEU A 163 -9.20 3.92 -3.83
N ILE A 164 -10.15 4.33 -4.67
CA ILE A 164 -10.62 5.72 -4.77
C ILE A 164 -12.03 5.80 -4.16
N SER A 165 -12.26 6.81 -3.33
CA SER A 165 -13.53 6.99 -2.58
C SER A 165 -13.65 8.43 -2.09
N ASP A 166 -14.41 8.66 -0.99
CA ASP A 166 -14.55 9.96 -0.33
C ASP A 166 -15.23 11.01 -1.22
N LYS A 167 -16.26 10.57 -1.99
CA LYS A 167 -17.06 11.41 -2.89
C LYS A 167 -16.26 12.10 -4.00
N GLN A 168 -15.17 11.50 -4.43
CA GLN A 168 -14.40 11.93 -5.59
C GLN A 168 -15.07 11.39 -6.87
N GLU A 169 -16.12 12.08 -7.31
CA GLU A 169 -16.92 11.70 -8.49
C GLU A 169 -16.17 12.00 -9.79
N GLY A 170 -16.41 11.17 -10.80
CA GLY A 170 -15.89 11.35 -12.15
C GLY A 170 -14.79 10.36 -12.53
N ASN A 171 -14.13 10.67 -13.65
CA ASN A 171 -13.08 9.82 -14.18
C ASN A 171 -11.83 9.88 -13.30
N PHE A 172 -11.18 8.72 -13.17
CA PHE A 172 -9.93 8.61 -12.46
C PHE A 172 -8.91 7.75 -13.22
N LEU A 173 -7.63 8.03 -12.97
CA LEU A 173 -6.52 7.28 -13.54
C LEU A 173 -5.34 7.26 -12.57
N LEU A 174 -4.89 6.06 -12.22
CA LEU A 174 -3.68 5.82 -11.46
C LEU A 174 -2.80 4.81 -12.20
N GLU A 175 -1.58 5.20 -12.48
CA GLU A 175 -0.53 4.34 -13.02
C GLU A 175 0.42 3.96 -11.88
N ILE A 176 0.71 2.66 -11.73
CA ILE A 176 1.53 2.11 -10.65
C ILE A 176 2.73 1.42 -11.29
N GLU A 177 3.94 1.91 -11.00
CA GLU A 177 5.19 1.31 -11.42
C GLU A 177 5.62 0.21 -10.44
N HIS A 178 5.65 0.54 -9.13
CA HIS A 178 5.96 -0.47 -8.11
C HIS A 178 5.37 -0.16 -6.74
N ILE A 179 5.25 -1.20 -5.92
CA ILE A 179 4.95 -1.13 -4.50
C ILE A 179 6.00 -1.96 -3.77
N LYS A 180 6.72 -1.35 -2.83
CA LYS A 180 7.78 -1.97 -2.02
C LYS A 180 7.50 -1.80 -0.54
N ALA A 181 8.03 -2.70 0.28
CA ALA A 181 7.96 -2.65 1.74
C ALA A 181 9.39 -2.64 2.32
N PHE A 182 9.59 -1.86 3.41
CA PHE A 182 10.88 -1.62 4.06
C PHE A 182 10.79 -1.76 5.58
#